data_53c30e7739f27cdbf8f413dc37365893
#
_entry.id   53c30e7739f27cdbf8f413dc37365893
#
_cell.length_a   1.000
_cell.length_b   1.000
_cell.length_c   1.000
_cell.angle_alpha   90.00
_cell.angle_beta   90.00
_cell.angle_gamma   90.00
#
_symmetry.space_group_name_H-M   'P 1'
#
loop_
_entity.id
_entity.type
_entity.pdbx_description
1 polymer ?
#
loop_
_entity_poly.entity_id
_entity_poly.type
_entity_poly.pdbx_seq_one_letter_code
_entity_poly.pdbx_strand_id
1 'polypeptide(L)'
;MKKRAFTMIELVFVIVVVGILAAIMIPKLNRNASREAANQILTHIRYTQHLAMQDDKYVQSVDEKLWFKMRWGITFNETSLKECSIDELGVKTWKYSVFFDKRGKKIFSGNINSEDQVANDIYKSGKLLSGGWSSGIVTEATCKKWNKELNLGKRFGITSIDFKDGCSGMQTINFDEMGRPMKVVSVTKNRGAKRPYDRLLKKDCKITITDKRGNQTIITIEKESGFASIKENS
;
A
#
# COMPACT_ATOMS: atom_id res chain seq x y z
N MET A 1 -59.96 21.70 0.21
CA MET A 1 -58.86 20.75 0.35
C MET A 1 -58.91 20.11 1.73
N LYS A 2 -59.15 18.76 1.82
CA LYS A 2 -59.17 18.05 3.12
C LYS A 2 -57.70 17.95 3.62
N LYS A 3 -57.39 18.59 4.73
CA LYS A 3 -56.12 18.42 5.45
C LYS A 3 -56.13 17.03 6.10
N ARG A 4 -55.25 16.14 5.65
CA ARG A 4 -55.06 14.86 6.31
C ARG A 4 -54.19 15.10 7.54
N ALA A 5 -54.68 14.78 8.72
CA ALA A 5 -53.93 14.81 9.97
C ALA A 5 -53.24 13.46 10.16
N PHE A 6 -51.99 13.47 10.62
CA PHE A 6 -51.24 12.27 10.97
C PHE A 6 -51.91 11.56 12.16
N THR A 7 -52.00 10.26 12.11
CA THR A 7 -52.45 9.46 13.24
C THR A 7 -51.32 9.26 14.27
N MET A 8 -51.70 9.13 15.55
CA MET A 8 -50.72 8.85 16.60
C MET A 8 -49.87 7.61 16.30
N ILE A 9 -50.45 6.57 15.69
CA ILE A 9 -49.73 5.33 15.35
C ILE A 9 -48.72 5.53 14.22
N GLU A 10 -49.02 6.37 13.23
CA GLU A 10 -48.06 6.73 12.17
C GLU A 10 -46.84 7.45 12.74
N LEU A 11 -47.06 8.36 13.72
CA LEU A 11 -45.95 9.06 14.36
C LEU A 11 -45.07 8.09 15.14
N VAL A 12 -45.64 7.18 15.92
CA VAL A 12 -44.89 6.18 16.68
C VAL A 12 -44.07 5.27 15.76
N PHE A 13 -44.67 4.81 14.67
CA PHE A 13 -44.01 3.97 13.68
C PHE A 13 -42.77 4.68 13.06
N VAL A 14 -42.92 5.96 12.68
CA VAL A 14 -41.84 6.75 12.12
C VAL A 14 -40.67 6.91 13.15
N ILE A 15 -40.97 7.18 14.40
CA ILE A 15 -39.92 7.36 15.44
C ILE A 15 -39.17 6.05 15.65
N VAL A 16 -39.88 4.91 15.67
CA VAL A 16 -39.23 3.59 15.83
C VAL A 16 -38.31 3.29 14.65
N VAL A 17 -38.78 3.50 13.41
CA VAL A 17 -37.96 3.25 12.19
C VAL A 17 -36.77 4.18 12.16
N VAL A 18 -36.93 5.48 12.45
CA VAL A 18 -35.80 6.43 12.50
C VAL A 18 -34.84 6.05 13.61
N GLY A 19 -35.31 5.60 14.78
CA GLY A 19 -34.47 5.13 15.88
C GLY A 19 -33.62 3.91 15.49
N ILE A 20 -34.18 2.92 14.80
CA ILE A 20 -33.46 1.75 14.29
C ILE A 20 -32.43 2.18 13.25
N LEU A 21 -32.80 3.03 12.29
CA LEU A 21 -31.86 3.52 11.27
C LEU A 21 -30.72 4.33 11.89
N ALA A 22 -30.98 5.17 12.88
CA ALA A 22 -29.97 5.92 13.60
C ALA A 22 -29.01 4.98 14.35
N ALA A 23 -29.51 3.94 15.04
CA ALA A 23 -28.69 2.96 15.74
C ALA A 23 -27.74 2.21 14.82
N ILE A 24 -28.14 1.90 13.59
CA ILE A 24 -27.30 1.22 12.59
C ILE A 24 -26.23 2.17 12.00
N MET A 25 -26.50 3.48 11.94
CA MET A 25 -25.56 4.48 11.39
C MET A 25 -24.44 4.86 12.36
N ILE A 26 -24.68 4.87 13.67
CA ILE A 26 -23.71 5.29 14.69
C ILE A 26 -22.38 4.53 14.62
N PRO A 27 -22.34 3.18 14.48
CA PRO A 27 -21.07 2.45 14.38
C PRO A 27 -20.22 2.83 13.16
N LYS A 28 -20.86 3.25 12.05
CA LYS A 28 -20.16 3.67 10.84
C LYS A 28 -19.44 5.01 10.99
N LEU A 29 -19.87 5.86 11.90
CA LEU A 29 -19.26 7.17 12.16
C LEU A 29 -17.95 7.05 12.97
N ASN A 30 -17.74 5.96 13.70
CA ASN A 30 -16.56 5.70 14.52
C ASN A 30 -15.52 4.80 13.84
N ARG A 31 -15.53 4.68 12.49
CA ARG A 31 -14.53 3.89 11.78
C ARG A 31 -13.13 4.44 12.03
N ASN A 32 -12.24 3.58 12.52
CA ASN A 32 -10.83 3.87 12.63
C ASN A 32 -10.19 3.67 11.24
N ALA A 33 -10.13 4.76 10.47
CA ALA A 33 -9.65 4.72 9.08
C ALA A 33 -8.17 4.33 8.98
N SER A 34 -7.35 4.73 9.96
CA SER A 34 -5.95 4.32 10.02
C SER A 34 -5.81 2.81 10.23
N ARG A 35 -6.70 2.19 11.03
CA ARG A 35 -6.73 0.74 11.27
C ARG A 35 -7.16 -0.04 10.03
N GLU A 36 -8.17 0.45 9.31
CA GLU A 36 -8.60 -0.18 8.05
C GLU A 36 -7.51 -0.11 6.97
N ALA A 37 -6.88 1.05 6.82
CA ALA A 37 -5.73 1.22 5.94
C ALA A 37 -4.57 0.29 6.33
N ALA A 38 -4.26 0.20 7.63
CA ALA A 38 -3.22 -0.68 8.15
C ALA A 38 -3.50 -2.16 7.87
N ASN A 39 -4.74 -2.62 8.03
CA ASN A 39 -5.13 -3.99 7.71
C ASN A 39 -4.94 -4.30 6.21
N GLN A 40 -5.33 -3.38 5.33
CA GLN A 40 -5.12 -3.53 3.89
C GLN A 40 -3.62 -3.58 3.55
N ILE A 41 -2.82 -2.68 4.10
CA ILE A 41 -1.37 -2.64 3.89
C ILE A 41 -0.72 -3.92 4.43
N LEU A 42 -1.10 -4.37 5.63
CA LEU A 42 -0.60 -5.60 6.23
C LEU A 42 -0.83 -6.82 5.34
N THR A 43 -2.02 -6.95 4.76
CA THR A 43 -2.34 -8.02 3.81
C THR A 43 -1.40 -7.98 2.60
N HIS A 44 -1.14 -6.80 2.05
CA HIS A 44 -0.27 -6.66 0.88
C HIS A 44 1.22 -6.76 1.22
N ILE A 45 1.65 -6.42 2.44
CA ILE A 45 3.01 -6.72 2.94
C ILE A 45 3.23 -8.24 2.97
N ARG A 46 2.30 -8.98 3.56
CA ARG A 46 2.37 -10.46 3.62
C ARG A 46 2.32 -11.09 2.22
N TYR A 47 1.51 -10.54 1.33
CA TYR A 47 1.47 -10.98 -0.05
C TYR A 47 2.80 -10.70 -0.78
N THR A 48 3.39 -9.53 -0.59
CA THR A 48 4.71 -9.19 -1.15
C THR A 48 5.80 -10.14 -0.64
N GLN A 49 5.78 -10.46 0.66
CA GLN A 49 6.67 -11.43 1.27
C GLN A 49 6.49 -12.82 0.65
N HIS A 50 5.25 -13.26 0.48
CA HIS A 50 4.93 -14.54 -0.15
C HIS A 50 5.44 -14.61 -1.59
N LEU A 51 5.23 -13.55 -2.39
CA LEU A 51 5.78 -13.47 -3.75
C LEU A 51 7.31 -13.58 -3.75
N ALA A 52 7.98 -12.93 -2.81
CA ALA A 52 9.44 -13.01 -2.69
C ALA A 52 9.94 -14.41 -2.34
N MET A 53 9.19 -15.15 -1.51
CA MET A 53 9.53 -16.54 -1.13
C MET A 53 9.25 -17.55 -2.23
N GLN A 54 8.30 -17.26 -3.12
CA GLN A 54 7.98 -18.11 -4.27
C GLN A 54 8.84 -17.85 -5.49
N ASP A 55 9.56 -16.72 -5.50
CA ASP A 55 10.32 -16.28 -6.66
C ASP A 55 11.62 -17.08 -6.81
N ASP A 56 11.74 -17.82 -7.92
CA ASP A 56 12.97 -18.51 -8.27
C ASP A 56 14.03 -17.52 -8.75
N LYS A 57 15.06 -17.35 -7.95
CA LYS A 57 16.19 -16.46 -8.25
C LYS A 57 17.16 -17.02 -9.29
N TYR A 58 17.04 -18.30 -9.61
CA TYR A 58 17.92 -18.95 -10.57
C TYR A 58 17.41 -18.73 -12.01
N VAL A 59 17.63 -17.55 -12.54
CA VAL A 59 17.33 -17.21 -13.94
C VAL A 59 18.64 -17.20 -14.73
N GLN A 60 18.84 -18.21 -15.59
CA GLN A 60 20.04 -18.36 -16.44
C GLN A 60 20.37 -17.14 -17.33
N SER A 61 19.41 -16.27 -17.60
CA SER A 61 19.57 -15.10 -18.47
C SER A 61 20.02 -13.83 -17.75
N VAL A 62 20.14 -13.85 -16.43
CA VAL A 62 20.59 -12.71 -15.64
C VAL A 62 22.07 -12.83 -15.34
N ASP A 63 22.80 -11.72 -15.50
CA ASP A 63 24.18 -11.61 -15.05
C ASP A 63 24.27 -12.16 -13.59
N GLU A 64 25.00 -13.28 -13.43
CA GLU A 64 25.14 -14.00 -12.15
C GLU A 64 25.57 -13.10 -11.00
N LYS A 65 26.18 -11.94 -11.30
CA LYS A 65 26.60 -10.93 -10.32
C LYS A 65 25.49 -10.01 -9.87
N LEU A 66 24.30 -10.01 -10.48
CA LEU A 66 23.25 -9.04 -10.23
C LEU A 66 21.88 -9.65 -9.85
N TRP A 67 21.76 -10.98 -9.79
CA TRP A 67 20.52 -11.68 -9.46
C TRP A 67 19.86 -11.17 -8.17
N PHE A 68 20.65 -10.81 -7.17
CA PHE A 68 20.16 -10.34 -5.88
C PHE A 68 19.52 -8.94 -5.92
N LYS A 69 19.63 -8.23 -7.03
CA LYS A 69 18.99 -6.93 -7.21
C LYS A 69 17.54 -7.03 -7.62
N MET A 70 17.14 -8.18 -8.17
CA MET A 70 15.74 -8.47 -8.48
C MET A 70 15.02 -8.87 -7.21
N ARG A 71 14.19 -7.98 -6.68
CA ARG A 71 13.47 -8.22 -5.42
C ARG A 71 12.03 -7.76 -5.53
N TRP A 72 11.15 -8.53 -4.93
CA TRP A 72 9.81 -8.09 -4.65
C TRP A 72 9.84 -7.05 -3.53
N GLY A 73 9.01 -6.02 -3.68
CA GLY A 73 8.92 -4.96 -2.70
C GLY A 73 7.57 -4.26 -2.71
N ILE A 74 7.28 -3.61 -1.60
CA ILE A 74 6.15 -2.69 -1.46
C ILE A 74 6.72 -1.28 -1.32
N THR A 75 6.24 -0.37 -2.16
CA THR A 75 6.68 1.03 -2.17
C THR A 75 5.51 1.97 -1.90
N PHE A 76 5.75 2.97 -1.07
CA PHE A 76 4.80 4.01 -0.72
C PHE A 76 5.25 5.32 -1.34
N ASN A 77 4.31 6.12 -1.79
CA ASN A 77 4.60 7.44 -2.31
C ASN A 77 3.46 8.42 -2.01
N GLU A 78 3.83 9.67 -1.82
CA GLU A 78 2.92 10.79 -1.70
C GLU A 78 3.05 11.65 -2.95
N THR A 79 2.15 11.47 -3.89
CA THR A 79 2.21 12.10 -5.21
C THR A 79 0.85 12.60 -5.66
N SER A 80 0.88 13.60 -6.55
CA SER A 80 -0.27 14.02 -7.34
C SER A 80 -0.12 13.46 -8.76
N LEU A 81 -1.00 12.54 -9.13
CA LEU A 81 -1.02 11.90 -10.45
C LEU A 81 -2.15 12.49 -11.29
N LYS A 82 -1.78 13.40 -12.20
CA LYS A 82 -2.72 14.07 -13.09
C LYS A 82 -3.20 13.17 -14.23
N GLU A 83 -2.28 12.38 -14.78
CA GLU A 83 -2.44 11.65 -16.04
C GLU A 83 -3.63 10.70 -16.04
N CYS A 84 -4.04 10.24 -14.87
CA CYS A 84 -5.12 9.28 -14.73
C CYS A 84 -6.37 9.86 -14.07
N SER A 85 -6.47 11.15 -13.91
CA SER A 85 -7.55 11.82 -13.13
C SER A 85 -7.71 11.18 -11.74
N ILE A 86 -6.60 10.66 -11.19
CA ILE A 86 -6.60 10.00 -9.88
C ILE A 86 -6.61 11.02 -8.78
N ASP A 87 -5.83 12.08 -8.93
CA ASP A 87 -5.74 13.16 -7.97
C ASP A 87 -6.19 14.47 -8.59
N GLU A 88 -6.64 15.38 -7.74
CA GLU A 88 -6.86 16.77 -8.12
C GLU A 88 -5.51 17.45 -8.39
N LEU A 89 -5.55 18.47 -9.22
CA LEU A 89 -4.36 19.22 -9.60
C LEU A 89 -3.64 19.78 -8.36
N GLY A 90 -2.39 19.34 -8.15
CA GLY A 90 -1.58 19.80 -7.01
C GLY A 90 -1.85 19.12 -5.68
N VAL A 91 -2.91 18.32 -5.55
CA VAL A 91 -3.20 17.60 -4.31
C VAL A 91 -2.44 16.27 -4.28
N LYS A 92 -1.48 16.15 -3.37
CA LYS A 92 -0.74 14.91 -3.13
C LYS A 92 -1.56 13.98 -2.25
N THR A 93 -1.55 12.71 -2.58
CA THR A 93 -2.18 11.66 -1.76
C THR A 93 -1.24 10.48 -1.58
N TRP A 94 -1.31 9.83 -0.43
CA TRP A 94 -0.55 8.63 -0.14
C TRP A 94 -1.10 7.44 -0.92
N LYS A 95 -0.20 6.73 -1.59
CA LYS A 95 -0.47 5.53 -2.40
C LYS A 95 0.61 4.50 -2.15
N TYR A 96 0.35 3.25 -2.51
CA TYR A 96 1.38 2.23 -2.53
C TYR A 96 1.21 1.28 -3.70
N SER A 97 2.28 0.56 -3.97
CA SER A 97 2.34 -0.44 -5.04
C SER A 97 3.19 -1.62 -4.60
N VAL A 98 2.83 -2.82 -5.05
CA VAL A 98 3.64 -4.03 -4.91
C VAL A 98 4.29 -4.32 -6.26
N PHE A 99 5.60 -4.46 -6.28
CA PHE A 99 6.34 -4.58 -7.52
C PHE A 99 7.59 -5.47 -7.40
N PHE A 100 8.03 -5.93 -8.56
CA PHE A 100 9.28 -6.65 -8.74
C PHE A 100 10.27 -5.78 -9.50
N ASP A 101 11.44 -5.50 -8.92
CA ASP A 101 12.45 -4.67 -9.61
C ASP A 101 13.15 -5.49 -10.69
N LYS A 102 12.78 -5.25 -11.93
CA LYS A 102 13.41 -5.83 -13.11
C LYS A 102 14.52 -4.93 -13.62
N ARG A 103 15.52 -5.55 -14.24
CA ARG A 103 16.53 -4.81 -14.98
C ARG A 103 15.88 -4.04 -16.14
N GLY A 104 15.96 -2.72 -16.09
CA GLY A 104 15.68 -1.88 -17.25
C GLY A 104 16.73 -2.06 -18.33
N LYS A 105 16.72 -1.24 -19.40
CA LYS A 105 17.67 -1.37 -20.52
C LYS A 105 19.16 -1.38 -20.10
N LYS A 106 19.51 -0.77 -18.97
CA LYS A 106 20.89 -0.66 -18.50
C LYS A 106 21.12 -1.02 -17.04
N ILE A 107 20.18 -0.70 -16.11
CA ILE A 107 20.38 -0.82 -14.66
C ILE A 107 19.07 -1.17 -13.96
N PHE A 108 19.19 -1.72 -12.75
CA PHE A 108 18.09 -1.79 -11.79
C PHE A 108 17.89 -0.42 -11.14
N SER A 109 16.66 0.06 -11.08
CA SER A 109 16.37 1.43 -10.60
C SER A 109 15.84 1.48 -9.17
N GLY A 110 15.26 0.40 -8.67
CA GLY A 110 14.52 0.38 -7.42
C GLY A 110 13.15 1.05 -7.51
N ASN A 111 12.71 1.37 -8.73
CA ASN A 111 11.42 2.02 -9.01
C ASN A 111 10.63 1.24 -10.05
N ILE A 112 9.32 1.46 -10.08
CA ILE A 112 8.44 0.93 -11.11
C ILE A 112 8.68 1.74 -12.40
N ASN A 113 9.07 1.07 -13.48
CA ASN A 113 9.30 1.70 -14.79
C ASN A 113 8.31 1.23 -15.86
N SER A 114 7.63 0.10 -15.62
CA SER A 114 6.66 -0.49 -16.53
C SER A 114 5.64 -1.32 -15.77
N GLU A 115 4.48 -1.56 -16.39
CA GLU A 115 3.39 -2.28 -15.76
C GLU A 115 3.68 -3.76 -15.48
N ASP A 116 4.56 -4.39 -16.26
CA ASP A 116 4.97 -5.78 -16.09
C ASP A 116 5.86 -6.02 -14.84
N GLN A 117 6.29 -4.95 -14.18
CA GLN A 117 6.96 -5.01 -12.89
C GLN A 117 5.97 -5.05 -11.72
N VAL A 118 4.71 -4.68 -11.92
CA VAL A 118 3.72 -4.55 -10.85
C VAL A 118 2.97 -5.87 -10.69
N ALA A 119 2.77 -6.29 -9.43
CA ALA A 119 1.99 -7.48 -9.13
C ALA A 119 0.54 -7.32 -9.60
N ASN A 120 -0.08 -8.42 -10.04
CA ASN A 120 -1.51 -8.46 -10.30
C ASN A 120 -2.28 -8.50 -8.99
N ASP A 121 -3.43 -7.85 -8.98
CA ASP A 121 -4.35 -7.92 -7.84
C ASP A 121 -5.11 -9.25 -7.88
N ILE A 122 -4.90 -10.08 -6.85
CA ILE A 122 -5.53 -11.42 -6.77
C ILE A 122 -7.04 -11.35 -6.50
N TYR A 123 -7.52 -10.24 -5.97
CA TYR A 123 -8.95 -10.04 -5.66
C TYR A 123 -9.70 -9.30 -6.76
N LYS A 124 -8.99 -8.63 -7.67
CA LYS A 124 -9.57 -7.82 -8.75
C LYS A 124 -8.94 -8.18 -10.09
N SER A 125 -9.59 -9.07 -10.82
CA SER A 125 -9.15 -9.48 -12.15
C SER A 125 -8.87 -8.28 -13.06
N GLY A 126 -7.74 -8.33 -13.78
CA GLY A 126 -7.30 -7.28 -14.70
C GLY A 126 -6.79 -6.00 -14.04
N LYS A 127 -6.64 -5.97 -12.70
CA LYS A 127 -6.05 -4.85 -11.98
C LYS A 127 -4.63 -5.15 -11.51
N LEU A 128 -3.82 -4.10 -11.52
CA LEU A 128 -2.48 -4.12 -10.95
C LEU A 128 -2.56 -3.71 -9.46
N LEU A 129 -1.71 -4.31 -8.65
CA LEU A 129 -1.61 -4.00 -7.23
C LEU A 129 -0.83 -2.69 -7.02
N SER A 130 -1.38 -1.61 -7.56
CA SER A 130 -0.82 -0.26 -7.53
C SER A 130 -1.91 0.80 -7.48
N GLY A 131 -1.73 1.77 -6.60
CA GLY A 131 -2.52 3.01 -6.57
C GLY A 131 -2.05 4.04 -7.59
N GLY A 132 -1.02 3.71 -8.37
CA GLY A 132 -0.38 4.54 -9.37
C GLY A 132 1.07 4.87 -9.06
N TRP A 133 1.83 5.15 -10.10
CA TRP A 133 3.24 5.58 -10.04
C TRP A 133 3.51 6.67 -11.08
N SER A 134 4.62 7.40 -10.93
CA SER A 134 4.96 8.57 -11.77
C SER A 134 6.22 8.38 -12.63
N SER A 135 6.86 7.21 -12.58
CA SER A 135 8.07 6.93 -13.36
C SER A 135 7.77 6.07 -14.59
N GLY A 136 8.66 6.15 -15.60
CA GLY A 136 8.48 5.42 -16.85
C GLY A 136 7.37 5.97 -17.74
N ILE A 137 6.84 5.12 -18.61
CA ILE A 137 5.76 5.48 -19.54
C ILE A 137 4.43 5.10 -18.89
N VAL A 138 3.60 6.09 -18.60
CA VAL A 138 2.23 5.90 -18.10
C VAL A 138 1.26 6.32 -19.21
N THR A 139 0.40 5.41 -19.61
CA THR A 139 -0.64 5.64 -20.62
C THR A 139 -2.02 5.55 -19.99
N GLU A 140 -3.05 6.03 -20.69
CA GLU A 140 -4.44 5.88 -20.24
C GLU A 140 -4.81 4.39 -20.04
N ALA A 141 -4.31 3.49 -20.88
CA ALA A 141 -4.50 2.05 -20.74
C ALA A 141 -3.89 1.52 -19.43
N THR A 142 -2.68 1.98 -19.07
CA THR A 142 -2.04 1.68 -17.79
C THR A 142 -2.88 2.18 -16.61
N CYS A 143 -3.41 3.40 -16.72
CA CYS A 143 -4.27 3.99 -15.69
C CYS A 143 -5.53 3.16 -15.41
N LYS A 144 -6.13 2.59 -16.46
CA LYS A 144 -7.32 1.73 -16.32
C LYS A 144 -7.03 0.44 -15.55
N LYS A 145 -5.77 -0.03 -15.56
CA LYS A 145 -5.34 -1.22 -14.82
C LYS A 145 -5.03 -0.94 -13.34
N TRP A 146 -4.82 0.31 -12.92
CA TRP A 146 -4.52 0.62 -11.53
C TRP A 146 -5.70 0.32 -10.61
N ASN A 147 -5.40 -0.16 -9.41
CA ASN A 147 -6.38 -0.32 -8.35
C ASN A 147 -6.49 0.96 -7.50
N LYS A 148 -7.53 1.74 -7.75
CA LYS A 148 -7.78 3.01 -7.04
C LYS A 148 -7.95 2.85 -5.52
N GLU A 149 -8.22 1.64 -5.03
CA GLU A 149 -8.35 1.36 -3.60
C GLU A 149 -7.02 1.39 -2.85
N LEU A 150 -5.89 1.34 -3.57
CA LEU A 150 -4.55 1.49 -3.01
C LEU A 150 -4.16 2.97 -2.86
N ASN A 151 -5.03 3.90 -3.24
CA ASN A 151 -4.89 5.31 -2.88
C ASN A 151 -5.45 5.53 -1.46
N LEU A 152 -4.56 5.47 -0.49
CA LEU A 152 -4.89 5.53 0.94
C LEU A 152 -5.45 6.91 1.35
N GLY A 153 -4.92 7.98 0.73
CA GLY A 153 -5.40 9.33 0.99
C GLY A 153 -6.86 9.50 0.60
N LYS A 154 -7.26 9.03 -0.59
CA LYS A 154 -8.65 9.12 -1.06
C LYS A 154 -9.59 8.14 -0.37
N ARG A 155 -9.15 6.89 -0.20
CA ARG A 155 -10.00 5.84 0.33
C ARG A 155 -10.24 5.95 1.84
N PHE A 156 -9.18 6.24 2.59
CA PHE A 156 -9.19 6.23 4.05
C PHE A 156 -8.91 7.60 4.68
N GLY A 157 -8.56 8.61 3.88
CA GLY A 157 -8.17 9.91 4.40
C GLY A 157 -6.84 9.88 5.15
N ILE A 158 -5.88 9.04 4.71
CA ILE A 158 -4.55 8.98 5.30
C ILE A 158 -3.77 10.24 4.93
N THR A 159 -3.24 10.91 5.96
CA THR A 159 -2.50 12.17 5.86
C THR A 159 -1.00 11.99 5.99
N SER A 160 -0.53 10.98 6.76
CA SER A 160 0.90 10.66 6.81
C SER A 160 1.16 9.17 6.96
N ILE A 161 2.32 8.75 6.44
CA ILE A 161 2.90 7.42 6.65
C ILE A 161 4.36 7.62 7.02
N ASP A 162 4.71 7.28 8.26
CA ASP A 162 6.03 7.49 8.83
C ASP A 162 6.75 6.15 9.03
N PHE A 163 8.00 6.09 8.54
CA PHE A 163 8.85 4.91 8.65
C PHE A 163 9.89 5.14 9.74
N LYS A 164 9.91 4.28 10.75
CA LYS A 164 10.79 4.39 11.92
C LYS A 164 11.62 3.13 12.14
N ASP A 165 12.60 3.22 13.00
CA ASP A 165 13.51 2.15 13.39
C ASP A 165 14.28 1.57 12.18
N GLY A 166 14.18 0.26 11.91
CA GLY A 166 14.92 -0.40 10.83
C GLY A 166 14.69 0.18 9.43
N CYS A 167 13.52 0.77 9.21
CA CYS A 167 13.11 1.36 7.92
C CYS A 167 13.08 2.90 7.91
N SER A 168 13.70 3.55 8.89
CA SER A 168 13.76 5.01 8.93
C SER A 168 14.34 5.60 7.65
N GLY A 169 13.67 6.66 7.12
CA GLY A 169 14.06 7.35 5.89
C GLY A 169 13.82 6.56 4.60
N MET A 170 13.03 5.50 4.64
CA MET A 170 12.66 4.70 3.47
C MET A 170 11.16 4.83 3.19
N GLN A 171 10.81 4.57 1.92
CA GLN A 171 9.42 4.42 1.48
C GLN A 171 9.19 3.09 0.75
N THR A 172 10.25 2.29 0.61
CA THR A 172 10.19 0.98 -0.04
C THR A 172 10.81 -0.07 0.86
N ILE A 173 10.12 -1.18 1.02
CA ILE A 173 10.58 -2.37 1.74
C ILE A 173 10.63 -3.51 0.74
N ASN A 174 11.80 -4.08 0.56
CA ASN A 174 12.00 -5.28 -0.24
C ASN A 174 12.03 -6.53 0.67
N PHE A 175 11.80 -7.69 0.08
CA PHE A 175 11.93 -8.97 0.77
C PHE A 175 12.90 -9.87 0.01
N ASP A 176 13.69 -10.64 0.73
CA ASP A 176 14.52 -11.67 0.14
C ASP A 176 13.74 -12.99 -0.06
N GLU A 177 14.41 -14.00 -0.63
CA GLU A 177 13.84 -15.31 -0.89
C GLU A 177 13.48 -16.12 0.37
N MET A 178 13.93 -15.67 1.53
CA MET A 178 13.54 -16.24 2.83
C MET A 178 12.44 -15.42 3.52
N GLY A 179 11.93 -14.38 2.85
CA GLY A 179 10.91 -13.48 3.38
C GLY A 179 11.43 -12.43 4.36
N ARG A 180 12.76 -12.28 4.51
CA ARG A 180 13.34 -11.29 5.42
C ARG A 180 13.29 -9.89 4.82
N PRO A 181 12.96 -8.86 5.61
CA PRO A 181 12.81 -7.50 5.10
C PRO A 181 14.17 -6.83 4.86
N MET A 182 14.24 -6.08 3.77
CA MET A 182 15.43 -5.40 3.30
C MET A 182 15.15 -3.93 2.98
N LYS A 183 16.17 -3.10 3.13
CA LYS A 183 16.18 -1.77 2.49
C LYS A 183 16.24 -1.94 0.98
N VAL A 184 15.88 -0.88 0.25
CA VAL A 184 15.97 -0.85 -1.21
C VAL A 184 17.33 -1.35 -1.67
N VAL A 185 17.33 -2.41 -2.47
CA VAL A 185 18.55 -3.06 -2.97
C VAL A 185 19.10 -2.40 -4.23
N SER A 186 18.22 -1.76 -5.01
CA SER A 186 18.56 -1.06 -6.24
C SER A 186 18.23 0.41 -6.10
N VAL A 187 19.13 1.28 -6.42
CA VAL A 187 18.94 2.73 -6.45
C VAL A 187 19.77 3.33 -7.56
N THR A 188 19.29 4.42 -8.14
CA THR A 188 20.03 5.20 -9.11
C THR A 188 21.36 5.67 -8.52
N LYS A 189 22.42 5.79 -9.32
CA LYS A 189 23.75 6.28 -8.91
C LYS A 189 24.54 5.34 -7.96
N ASN A 190 24.46 4.02 -8.15
CA ASN A 190 25.30 3.01 -7.47
C ASN A 190 25.27 3.00 -5.92
N ARG A 191 24.25 3.56 -5.29
CA ARG A 191 24.09 3.50 -3.82
C ARG A 191 23.39 2.24 -3.33
N GLY A 192 23.01 1.34 -4.24
CA GLY A 192 22.33 0.09 -3.94
C GLY A 192 23.21 -0.94 -3.24
N ALA A 193 22.67 -2.12 -3.04
CA ALA A 193 23.39 -3.26 -2.51
C ALA A 193 24.57 -3.64 -3.42
N LYS A 194 25.70 -3.97 -2.80
CA LYS A 194 26.90 -4.50 -3.49
C LYS A 194 26.96 -6.02 -3.40
N ARG A 195 26.33 -6.61 -2.38
CA ARG A 195 26.27 -8.05 -2.11
C ARG A 195 24.81 -8.46 -1.81
N PRO A 196 24.47 -9.74 -1.90
CA PRO A 196 23.09 -10.23 -1.78
C PRO A 196 22.34 -9.75 -0.54
N TYR A 197 22.96 -9.68 0.61
CA TYR A 197 22.30 -9.43 1.90
C TYR A 197 22.78 -8.16 2.62
N ASP A 198 23.47 -7.26 1.92
CA ASP A 198 23.97 -5.99 2.48
C ASP A 198 22.85 -5.10 3.05
N ARG A 199 21.64 -5.31 2.60
CA ARG A 199 20.52 -4.42 2.88
C ARG A 199 19.47 -5.02 3.82
N LEU A 200 19.74 -6.17 4.44
CA LEU A 200 18.88 -6.73 5.48
C LEU A 200 18.65 -5.71 6.60
N LEU A 201 17.44 -5.64 7.12
CA LEU A 201 17.13 -4.77 8.24
C LEU A 201 17.87 -5.26 9.49
N LYS A 202 18.45 -4.32 10.24
CA LYS A 202 19.16 -4.61 11.50
C LYS A 202 18.28 -4.42 12.73
N LYS A 203 17.11 -3.79 12.57
CA LYS A 203 16.09 -3.56 13.58
C LYS A 203 14.72 -3.77 12.95
N ASP A 204 13.72 -4.02 13.75
CA ASP A 204 12.33 -4.10 13.27
C ASP A 204 11.93 -2.79 12.59
N CYS A 205 11.10 -2.90 11.57
CA CYS A 205 10.54 -1.74 10.87
C CYS A 205 9.17 -1.40 11.47
N LYS A 206 8.96 -0.13 11.81
CA LYS A 206 7.67 0.37 12.24
C LYS A 206 7.12 1.36 11.21
N ILE A 207 5.89 1.12 10.75
CA ILE A 207 5.18 1.98 9.83
C ILE A 207 3.99 2.56 10.59
N THR A 208 4.04 3.86 10.89
CA THR A 208 2.96 4.58 11.55
C THR A 208 2.07 5.21 10.48
N ILE A 209 0.78 4.91 10.52
CA ILE A 209 -0.23 5.38 9.58
C ILE A 209 -1.16 6.31 10.33
N THR A 210 -1.27 7.56 9.88
CA THR A 210 -2.10 8.59 10.51
C THR A 210 -3.23 9.02 9.58
N ASP A 211 -4.45 9.02 10.08
CA ASP A 211 -5.61 9.53 9.35
C ASP A 211 -5.86 11.03 9.64
N LYS A 212 -6.80 11.61 8.89
CA LYS A 212 -7.19 13.03 9.01
C LYS A 212 -7.77 13.42 10.38
N ARG A 213 -8.15 12.45 11.23
CA ARG A 213 -8.62 12.68 12.60
C ARG A 213 -7.49 12.60 13.61
N GLY A 214 -6.26 12.27 13.18
CA GLY A 214 -5.12 12.07 14.04
C GLY A 214 -5.01 10.68 14.66
N ASN A 215 -5.91 9.74 14.30
CA ASN A 215 -5.79 8.36 14.76
C ASN A 215 -4.57 7.71 14.13
N GLN A 216 -3.81 7.00 14.94
CA GLN A 216 -2.59 6.33 14.50
C GLN A 216 -2.71 4.82 14.65
N THR A 217 -2.17 4.09 13.68
CA THR A 217 -2.03 2.64 13.72
C THR A 217 -0.62 2.28 13.28
N ILE A 218 0.02 1.37 14.03
CA ILE A 218 1.41 0.98 13.78
C ILE A 218 1.45 -0.46 13.25
N ILE A 219 2.07 -0.63 12.08
CA ILE A 219 2.47 -1.94 11.56
C ILE A 219 3.92 -2.15 11.96
N THR A 220 4.23 -3.31 12.55
CA THR A 220 5.60 -3.73 12.85
C THR A 220 5.96 -4.90 11.96
N ILE A 221 7.15 -4.84 11.33
CA ILE A 221 7.73 -5.92 10.53
C ILE A 221 9.02 -6.36 11.24
N GLU A 222 9.07 -7.61 11.67
CA GLU A 222 10.23 -8.19 12.35
C GLU A 222 11.40 -8.35 11.40
N LYS A 223 12.59 -7.96 11.84
CA LYS A 223 13.81 -7.94 11.01
C LYS A 223 14.29 -9.32 10.55
N GLU A 224 14.03 -10.36 11.33
CA GLU A 224 14.59 -11.70 11.07
C GLU A 224 13.64 -12.58 10.26
N SER A 225 12.35 -12.51 10.57
CA SER A 225 11.31 -13.33 9.93
C SER A 225 10.55 -12.59 8.84
N GLY A 226 10.53 -11.24 8.89
CA GLY A 226 9.62 -10.41 8.10
C GLY A 226 8.16 -10.52 8.52
N PHE A 227 7.88 -11.19 9.65
CA PHE A 227 6.51 -11.29 10.16
C PHE A 227 5.96 -9.88 10.43
N ALA A 228 4.85 -9.59 9.76
CA ALA A 228 4.20 -8.31 9.89
C ALA A 228 2.93 -8.41 10.73
N SER A 229 2.77 -7.48 11.69
CA SER A 229 1.62 -7.41 12.60
C SER A 229 1.24 -5.96 12.90
N ILE A 230 -0.02 -5.76 13.29
CA ILE A 230 -0.48 -4.49 13.83
C ILE A 230 -0.39 -4.57 15.35
N LYS A 231 0.36 -3.65 15.96
CA LYS A 231 0.36 -3.48 17.41
C LYS A 231 -0.74 -2.51 17.80
N GLU A 232 -1.56 -2.92 18.76
CA GLU A 232 -2.50 -2.00 19.41
C GLU A 232 -1.69 -1.08 20.34
N ASN A 233 -1.94 0.22 20.28
CA ASN A 233 -1.49 1.11 21.34
C ASN A 233 -2.32 0.77 22.56
N SER A 234 -1.71 0.12 23.54
CA SER A 234 -2.26 -0.03 24.89
C SER A 234 -2.28 1.31 25.61
#